data_03bc2a67af4ba74e114a864abbe6d368
#
_entry.id   03bc2a67af4ba74e114a864abbe6d368
#
_cell.length_a   1.000
_cell.length_b   1.000
_cell.length_c   1.000
_cell.angle_alpha   90.00
_cell.angle_beta   90.00
_cell.angle_gamma   90.00
#
_symmetry.space_group_name_H-M   'P 1'
#
loop_
_entity.id
_entity.type
_entity.pdbx_description
1 polymer ?
#
loop_
_entity_poly.entity_id
_entity_poly.type
_entity_poly.pdbx_seq_one_letter_code
_entity_poly.pdbx_strand_id
1 'polypeptide(L)'
;MALFLLGVMAGFAGMAMAASDEYIAGYAAGLLEHEFHLSGAVVQVEQGRVAVYAKRLAAEDPAKIVTALKAIPGVVSAEVHTGSAPEGAAGPGVVRATTPTAESKFLPRGLLVDPFHADLRWPHFGASYHSLSSGGREFASAFGESFSVYRDAAPFQGEWELGIQAGVFGVFDTEKRSIDLINADYTFGIVASYRADRFSGFIRIRHQSSHLGDEFLLNNPQVVRINLSYEEIDLKMSYDLTTWLRVYGGVGTIVRKDPSTLGRETTQGGVELKSPWLFFGGKVRPVAYADFQTHARTHWTTGQSIMAGLQFENARIGDRKLQVLGEYYSGPSPDGQLFTQRVEWIGMGIHLWF
;
A
#
# COMPACT_ATOMS: atom_id res chain seq x y z
N MET A 1 9.20 5.76 -23.93
CA MET A 1 8.76 5.71 -22.51
C MET A 1 9.13 4.41 -21.78
N ALA A 2 8.98 3.24 -22.41
CA ALA A 2 9.42 1.96 -21.82
C ALA A 2 10.95 1.86 -21.55
N LEU A 3 11.78 2.53 -22.34
CA LEU A 3 13.24 2.55 -22.14
C LEU A 3 13.70 3.37 -20.91
N PHE A 4 12.91 4.33 -20.46
CA PHE A 4 13.28 5.16 -19.30
C PHE A 4 13.11 4.42 -17.96
N LEU A 5 12.10 3.56 -17.86
CA LEU A 5 11.89 2.72 -16.67
C LEU A 5 12.97 1.61 -16.54
N LEU A 6 13.42 1.03 -17.65
CA LEU A 6 14.51 0.03 -17.63
C LEU A 6 15.86 0.68 -17.28
N GLY A 7 16.11 1.93 -17.68
CA GLY A 7 17.35 2.65 -17.40
C GLY A 7 17.56 2.96 -15.91
N VAL A 8 16.49 3.21 -15.15
CA VAL A 8 16.56 3.47 -13.71
C VAL A 8 16.89 2.19 -12.93
N MET A 9 16.45 1.02 -13.41
CA MET A 9 16.72 -0.26 -12.75
C MET A 9 18.12 -0.83 -13.06
N ALA A 10 18.72 -0.51 -14.21
CA ALA A 10 20.04 -1.01 -14.60
C ALA A 10 21.21 -0.26 -13.96
N GLY A 11 21.01 0.94 -13.45
CA GLY A 11 22.06 1.77 -12.85
C GLY A 11 22.44 1.43 -11.40
N PHE A 12 21.69 0.55 -10.71
CA PHE A 12 21.88 0.27 -9.29
C PHE A 12 22.55 -1.07 -8.96
N ALA A 13 23.09 -1.77 -9.94
CA ALA A 13 23.68 -3.11 -9.74
C ALA A 13 25.07 -3.14 -9.05
N GLY A 14 25.49 -2.08 -8.38
CA GLY A 14 26.91 -1.91 -8.03
C GLY A 14 27.30 -1.62 -6.59
N MET A 15 26.43 -1.70 -5.57
CA MET A 15 26.86 -1.56 -4.16
C MET A 15 26.04 -2.46 -3.23
N ALA A 16 26.40 -3.73 -3.16
CA ALA A 16 25.95 -4.59 -2.06
C ALA A 16 26.76 -4.19 -0.80
N MET A 17 26.21 -3.29 0.02
CA MET A 17 26.71 -3.10 1.38
C MET A 17 26.36 -4.36 2.20
N ALA A 18 27.31 -4.88 2.97
CA ALA A 18 27.08 -5.97 3.89
C ALA A 18 25.91 -5.58 4.82
N ALA A 19 24.94 -6.48 4.96
CA ALA A 19 23.80 -6.27 5.86
C ALA A 19 24.33 -6.10 7.31
N SER A 20 23.82 -5.11 8.05
CA SER A 20 24.21 -4.95 9.45
C SER A 20 23.61 -6.07 10.31
N ASP A 21 24.27 -6.39 11.44
CA ASP A 21 23.82 -7.42 12.35
C ASP A 21 22.39 -7.14 12.88
N GLU A 22 22.01 -5.86 13.09
CA GLU A 22 20.65 -5.47 13.47
C GLU A 22 19.62 -5.76 12.37
N TYR A 23 20.00 -5.57 11.12
CA TYR A 23 19.15 -5.89 9.98
C TYR A 23 18.91 -7.40 9.89
N ILE A 24 19.99 -8.19 9.99
CA ILE A 24 19.93 -9.66 9.96
C ILE A 24 19.07 -10.17 11.12
N ALA A 25 19.27 -9.62 12.34
CA ALA A 25 18.51 -10.00 13.52
C ALA A 25 17.00 -9.71 13.38
N GLY A 26 16.65 -8.52 12.87
CA GLY A 26 15.25 -8.16 12.63
C GLY A 26 14.59 -9.02 11.56
N TYR A 27 15.31 -9.30 10.46
CA TYR A 27 14.79 -10.17 9.39
C TYR A 27 14.65 -11.62 9.85
N ALA A 28 15.63 -12.16 10.57
CA ALA A 28 15.58 -13.50 11.13
C ALA A 28 14.44 -13.65 12.14
N ALA A 29 14.21 -12.66 13.00
CA ALA A 29 13.10 -12.68 13.96
C ALA A 29 11.74 -12.69 13.23
N GLY A 30 11.56 -11.86 12.19
CA GLY A 30 10.36 -11.86 11.35
C GLY A 30 10.13 -13.19 10.64
N LEU A 31 11.18 -13.77 10.07
CA LEU A 31 11.12 -15.07 9.40
C LEU A 31 10.73 -16.20 10.36
N LEU A 32 11.32 -16.22 11.57
CA LEU A 32 11.00 -17.21 12.59
C LEU A 32 9.56 -17.11 13.07
N GLU A 33 9.03 -15.90 13.17
CA GLU A 33 7.66 -15.65 13.57
C GLU A 33 6.64 -16.03 12.49
N HIS A 34 6.88 -15.58 11.25
CA HIS A 34 5.91 -15.72 10.16
C HIS A 34 5.97 -17.08 9.44
N GLU A 35 7.16 -17.66 9.25
CA GLU A 35 7.28 -18.94 8.54
C GLU A 35 7.32 -20.16 9.46
N PHE A 36 7.90 -20.00 10.68
CA PHE A 36 8.09 -21.12 11.60
C PHE A 36 7.25 -21.02 12.88
N HIS A 37 6.42 -19.98 13.02
CA HIS A 37 5.54 -19.76 14.18
C HIS A 37 6.28 -19.84 15.54
N LEU A 38 7.57 -19.49 15.56
CA LEU A 38 8.43 -19.51 16.73
C LEU A 38 8.37 -18.16 17.47
N SER A 39 7.22 -17.88 18.09
CA SER A 39 7.04 -16.70 18.94
C SER A 39 7.94 -16.79 20.19
N GLY A 40 8.54 -15.66 20.56
CA GLY A 40 9.38 -15.56 21.76
C GLY A 40 10.79 -16.12 21.60
N ALA A 41 11.19 -16.54 20.40
CA ALA A 41 12.57 -16.88 20.10
C ALA A 41 13.46 -15.65 20.24
N VAL A 42 14.64 -15.81 20.80
CA VAL A 42 15.67 -14.75 20.87
C VAL A 42 16.65 -15.00 19.73
N VAL A 43 16.83 -14.00 18.89
CA VAL A 43 17.80 -14.01 17.80
C VAL A 43 18.98 -13.13 18.21
N GLN A 44 20.16 -13.69 18.18
CA GLN A 44 21.42 -12.98 18.39
C GLN A 44 22.26 -13.05 17.12
N VAL A 45 22.74 -11.91 16.67
CA VAL A 45 23.60 -11.83 15.48
C VAL A 45 24.88 -11.10 15.84
N GLU A 46 26.00 -11.71 15.51
CA GLU A 46 27.31 -11.14 15.68
C GLU A 46 28.17 -11.45 14.46
N GLN A 47 28.57 -10.42 13.72
CA GLN A 47 29.36 -10.51 12.48
C GLN A 47 28.72 -11.47 11.45
N GLY A 48 27.40 -11.39 11.29
CA GLY A 48 26.64 -12.26 10.37
C GLY A 48 26.43 -13.70 10.86
N ARG A 49 26.83 -14.04 12.09
CA ARG A 49 26.54 -15.34 12.71
C ARG A 49 25.25 -15.23 13.48
N VAL A 50 24.29 -16.05 13.12
CA VAL A 50 22.94 -16.03 13.70
C VAL A 50 22.80 -17.18 14.70
N ALA A 51 22.50 -16.87 15.95
CA ALA A 51 22.11 -17.85 16.98
C ALA A 51 20.65 -17.62 17.38
N VAL A 52 19.83 -18.66 17.29
CA VAL A 52 18.41 -18.62 17.66
C VAL A 52 18.20 -19.44 18.92
N TYR A 53 17.57 -18.87 19.93
CA TYR A 53 17.18 -19.54 21.18
C TYR A 53 15.67 -19.60 21.28
N ALA A 54 15.10 -20.81 21.25
CA ALA A 54 13.66 -21.02 21.36
C ALA A 54 13.34 -22.01 22.50
N LYS A 55 12.40 -21.63 23.39
CA LYS A 55 11.99 -22.49 24.54
C LYS A 55 11.31 -23.78 24.09
N ARG A 56 10.64 -23.77 22.94
CA ARG A 56 10.05 -24.93 22.26
C ARG A 56 10.33 -24.78 20.79
N LEU A 57 11.05 -25.72 20.22
CA LEU A 57 11.00 -25.96 18.78
C LEU A 57 9.70 -26.76 18.59
N ALA A 58 8.64 -26.15 18.07
CA ALA A 58 7.46 -26.87 17.61
C ALA A 58 7.92 -27.93 16.60
N ALA A 59 7.06 -28.83 16.15
CA ALA A 59 7.38 -30.00 15.32
C ALA A 59 8.20 -29.72 14.02
N GLU A 60 8.76 -28.54 13.87
CA GLU A 60 9.60 -28.10 12.75
C GLU A 60 11.02 -28.65 12.91
N ASP A 61 11.54 -29.19 11.80
CA ASP A 61 12.91 -29.67 11.72
C ASP A 61 13.89 -28.49 11.88
N PRO A 62 14.78 -28.48 12.90
CA PRO A 62 15.79 -27.43 13.09
C PRO A 62 16.64 -27.17 11.84
N ALA A 63 16.85 -28.19 11.01
CA ALA A 63 17.60 -28.08 9.76
C ALA A 63 16.91 -27.16 8.74
N LYS A 64 15.59 -27.14 8.70
CA LYS A 64 14.83 -26.24 7.81
C LYS A 64 14.99 -24.78 8.24
N ILE A 65 14.93 -24.54 9.55
CA ILE A 65 15.12 -23.20 10.13
C ILE A 65 16.53 -22.68 9.80
N VAL A 66 17.56 -23.52 10.02
CA VAL A 66 18.95 -23.17 9.68
C VAL A 66 19.11 -22.87 8.18
N THR A 67 18.45 -23.64 7.31
CA THR A 67 18.50 -23.42 5.88
C THR A 67 17.86 -22.08 5.49
N ALA A 68 16.71 -21.76 6.06
CA ALA A 68 16.02 -20.50 5.80
C ALA A 68 16.82 -19.29 6.32
N LEU A 69 17.41 -19.40 7.51
CA LEU A 69 18.27 -18.36 8.07
C LEU A 69 19.52 -18.11 7.23
N LYS A 70 20.14 -19.15 6.68
CA LYS A 70 21.30 -19.05 5.79
C LYS A 70 20.97 -18.41 4.43
N ALA A 71 19.72 -18.40 4.03
CA ALA A 71 19.25 -17.71 2.81
C ALA A 71 19.16 -16.18 2.99
N ILE A 72 19.26 -15.67 4.22
CA ILE A 72 19.22 -14.22 4.49
C ILE A 72 20.54 -13.60 4.01
N PRO A 73 20.53 -12.54 3.19
CA PRO A 73 21.73 -11.87 2.75
C PRO A 73 22.57 -11.35 3.92
N GLY A 74 23.86 -11.69 3.93
CA GLY A 74 24.80 -11.31 5.00
C GLY A 74 24.95 -12.34 6.13
N VAL A 75 24.16 -13.41 6.15
CA VAL A 75 24.33 -14.51 7.12
C VAL A 75 25.51 -15.40 6.71
N VAL A 76 26.48 -15.52 7.60
CA VAL A 76 27.68 -16.37 7.46
C VAL A 76 27.43 -17.76 8.01
N SER A 77 26.77 -17.85 9.17
CA SER A 77 26.39 -19.11 9.80
C SER A 77 25.09 -18.95 10.59
N ALA A 78 24.35 -20.05 10.78
CA ALA A 78 23.13 -20.06 11.57
C ALA A 78 23.08 -21.30 12.45
N GLU A 79 22.69 -21.14 13.71
CA GLU A 79 22.51 -22.19 14.70
C GLU A 79 21.19 -21.99 15.44
N VAL A 80 20.55 -23.11 15.83
CA VAL A 80 19.29 -23.10 16.57
C VAL A 80 19.45 -23.91 17.84
N HIS A 81 19.20 -23.26 18.98
CA HIS A 81 19.32 -23.84 20.31
C HIS A 81 17.94 -23.96 20.97
N THR A 82 17.68 -25.14 21.54
CA THR A 82 16.49 -25.32 22.38
C THR A 82 16.81 -24.87 23.81
N GLY A 83 16.11 -23.82 24.28
CA GLY A 83 16.34 -23.27 25.62
C GLY A 83 16.21 -21.76 25.66
N SER A 84 16.58 -21.18 26.82
CA SER A 84 16.64 -19.72 27.00
C SER A 84 17.98 -19.17 26.52
N ALA A 85 17.96 -17.96 25.98
CA ALA A 85 19.20 -17.23 25.67
C ALA A 85 20.06 -17.05 26.94
N PRO A 86 21.40 -16.96 26.80
CA PRO A 86 22.29 -16.66 27.91
C PRO A 86 21.85 -15.39 28.66
N GLU A 87 22.02 -15.40 30.02
CA GLU A 87 21.81 -14.20 30.84
C GLU A 87 22.81 -13.11 30.39
N GLY A 88 22.27 -11.94 29.99
CA GLY A 88 23.10 -10.84 29.51
C GLY A 88 23.08 -10.62 27.98
N ALA A 89 22.35 -11.44 27.20
CA ALA A 89 22.14 -11.18 25.78
C ALA A 89 21.33 -9.88 25.57
N ALA A 90 22.02 -8.75 25.62
CA ALA A 90 21.48 -7.42 25.31
C ALA A 90 22.54 -6.63 24.54
N GLY A 91 22.19 -6.10 23.36
CA GLY A 91 23.08 -5.30 22.54
C GLY A 91 22.52 -5.10 21.14
N PRO A 92 23.17 -4.25 20.31
CA PRO A 92 22.84 -4.17 18.90
C PRO A 92 23.02 -5.56 18.27
N GLY A 93 22.01 -6.02 17.54
CA GLY A 93 21.96 -7.37 16.95
C GLY A 93 21.25 -8.43 17.80
N VAL A 94 20.71 -8.12 18.97
CA VAL A 94 19.83 -9.00 19.74
C VAL A 94 18.38 -8.57 19.58
N VAL A 95 17.59 -9.40 18.91
CA VAL A 95 16.15 -9.18 18.75
C VAL A 95 15.41 -10.35 19.37
N ARG A 96 14.43 -10.05 20.21
CA ARG A 96 13.49 -11.05 20.68
C ARG A 96 12.33 -11.06 19.71
N ALA A 97 12.05 -12.21 19.06
CA ALA A 97 10.80 -12.41 18.37
C ALA A 97 9.70 -12.21 19.42
N THR A 98 9.04 -11.07 19.35
CA THR A 98 7.97 -10.74 20.30
C THR A 98 6.86 -11.73 20.08
N THR A 99 6.40 -12.40 21.15
CA THR A 99 5.06 -12.99 21.12
C THR A 99 4.14 -11.86 20.70
N PRO A 100 3.30 -12.01 19.67
CA PRO A 100 2.25 -11.03 19.45
C PRO A 100 1.52 -10.94 20.79
N THR A 101 1.58 -9.80 21.45
CA THR A 101 0.59 -9.47 22.46
C THR A 101 -0.71 -9.74 21.74
N ALA A 102 -1.55 -10.66 22.26
CA ALA A 102 -2.82 -11.01 21.62
C ALA A 102 -3.45 -9.70 21.14
N GLU A 103 -3.34 -9.43 19.82
CA GLU A 103 -3.79 -8.15 19.30
C GLU A 103 -5.25 -8.02 19.70
N SER A 104 -5.60 -6.88 20.23
CA SER A 104 -6.98 -6.62 20.59
C SER A 104 -7.84 -6.92 19.36
N LYS A 105 -8.85 -7.78 19.52
CA LYS A 105 -9.82 -8.03 18.45
C LYS A 105 -10.52 -6.75 18.02
N PHE A 106 -10.64 -5.78 18.94
CA PHE A 106 -11.15 -4.44 18.67
C PHE A 106 -10.02 -3.46 18.44
N LEU A 107 -10.14 -2.67 17.36
CA LEU A 107 -9.17 -1.67 16.92
C LEU A 107 -7.74 -2.25 16.80
N PRO A 108 -7.58 -3.37 16.07
CA PRO A 108 -6.27 -3.96 15.86
C PRO A 108 -5.38 -3.00 15.07
N ARG A 109 -4.06 -3.16 15.20
CA ARG A 109 -3.11 -2.34 14.43
C ARG A 109 -3.02 -2.83 12.99
N GLY A 110 -2.77 -1.89 12.08
CA GLY A 110 -2.61 -2.15 10.65
C GLY A 110 -3.88 -2.63 9.97
N LEU A 111 -3.76 -3.08 8.74
CA LEU A 111 -4.83 -3.59 7.89
C LEU A 111 -4.51 -5.01 7.44
N LEU A 112 -5.52 -5.87 7.26
CA LEU A 112 -5.32 -7.20 6.66
C LEU A 112 -4.98 -7.12 5.17
N VAL A 113 -5.59 -6.18 4.47
CA VAL A 113 -5.32 -5.94 3.05
C VAL A 113 -4.52 -4.66 2.92
N ASP A 114 -3.31 -4.78 2.39
CA ASP A 114 -2.47 -3.62 2.09
C ASP A 114 -3.16 -2.70 1.09
N PRO A 115 -2.99 -1.36 1.20
CA PRO A 115 -3.49 -0.39 0.24
C PRO A 115 -3.11 -0.72 -1.20
N PHE A 116 -3.97 -0.34 -2.16
CA PHE A 116 -3.61 -0.31 -3.59
C PHE A 116 -3.01 1.05 -3.88
N HIS A 117 -1.67 1.14 -3.86
CA HIS A 117 -0.94 2.41 -3.82
C HIS A 117 -1.14 3.29 -5.05
N ALA A 118 -1.38 2.69 -6.22
CA ALA A 118 -1.65 3.44 -7.44
C ALA A 118 -3.14 3.69 -7.70
N ASP A 119 -4.04 3.21 -6.81
CA ASP A 119 -5.47 3.58 -6.85
C ASP A 119 -5.63 5.02 -6.31
N LEU A 120 -5.87 5.97 -7.19
CA LEU A 120 -6.00 7.39 -6.87
C LEU A 120 -7.15 7.71 -5.89
N ARG A 121 -8.02 6.75 -5.62
CA ARG A 121 -9.18 6.89 -4.71
C ARG A 121 -9.09 5.98 -3.49
N TRP A 122 -7.94 5.37 -3.26
CA TRP A 122 -7.69 4.69 -2.00
C TRP A 122 -7.44 5.72 -0.89
N PRO A 123 -8.18 5.66 0.24
CA PRO A 123 -8.00 6.62 1.34
C PRO A 123 -6.60 6.56 1.94
N HIS A 124 -5.91 7.70 1.93
CA HIS A 124 -4.58 7.89 2.51
C HIS A 124 -4.33 9.39 2.75
N PHE A 125 -3.21 9.75 3.32
CA PHE A 125 -2.75 11.14 3.37
C PHE A 125 -1.73 11.37 2.27
N GLY A 126 -2.01 12.33 1.38
CA GLY A 126 -1.13 12.63 0.26
C GLY A 126 -1.30 14.04 -0.28
N ALA A 127 -0.24 14.52 -0.92
CA ALA A 127 -0.21 15.79 -1.62
C ALA A 127 0.67 15.65 -2.86
N SER A 128 0.14 16.00 -4.04
CA SER A 128 0.81 15.85 -5.32
C SER A 128 0.70 17.11 -6.16
N TYR A 129 1.69 17.34 -6.99
CA TYR A 129 1.70 18.42 -7.97
C TYR A 129 1.78 17.82 -9.37
N HIS A 130 0.82 18.17 -10.21
CA HIS A 130 0.63 17.63 -11.54
C HIS A 130 0.84 18.68 -12.62
N SER A 131 1.48 18.29 -13.71
CA SER A 131 1.55 19.04 -14.96
C SER A 131 0.73 18.30 -16.02
N LEU A 132 -0.33 18.94 -16.51
CA LEU A 132 -1.23 18.36 -17.50
C LEU A 132 -0.65 18.47 -18.90
N SER A 133 -0.81 17.45 -19.73
CA SER A 133 -0.39 17.48 -21.14
C SER A 133 -1.21 18.45 -21.99
N SER A 134 -2.42 18.82 -21.55
CA SER A 134 -3.23 19.87 -22.16
C SER A 134 -2.76 21.30 -21.83
N GLY A 135 -1.72 21.44 -21.00
CA GLY A 135 -1.33 22.69 -20.34
C GLY A 135 -2.07 22.87 -19.02
N GLY A 136 -1.48 23.64 -18.12
CA GLY A 136 -1.99 23.85 -16.78
C GLY A 136 -1.30 22.99 -15.73
N ARG A 137 -1.48 23.38 -14.47
CA ARG A 137 -0.87 22.78 -13.31
C ARG A 137 -1.86 22.66 -12.19
N GLU A 138 -1.85 21.51 -11.54
CA GLU A 138 -2.79 21.20 -10.48
C GLU A 138 -2.06 20.74 -9.23
N PHE A 139 -2.64 21.08 -8.09
CA PHE A 139 -2.31 20.49 -6.81
C PHE A 139 -3.43 19.52 -6.43
N ALA A 140 -3.07 18.27 -6.18
CA ALA A 140 -4.00 17.25 -5.71
C ALA A 140 -3.72 16.93 -4.23
N SER A 141 -4.78 16.75 -3.46
CA SER A 141 -4.71 16.37 -2.05
C SER A 141 -5.58 15.16 -1.79
N ALA A 142 -5.09 14.27 -0.96
CA ALA A 142 -5.83 13.15 -0.40
C ALA A 142 -5.79 13.25 1.13
N PHE A 143 -6.95 13.26 1.76
CA PHE A 143 -7.11 13.20 3.21
C PHE A 143 -8.04 12.06 3.53
N GLY A 144 -7.47 10.93 3.90
CA GLY A 144 -8.28 9.75 4.12
C GLY A 144 -7.60 8.70 4.96
N GLU A 145 -8.41 7.76 5.44
CA GLU A 145 -7.94 6.71 6.31
C GLU A 145 -8.77 5.44 6.16
N SER A 146 -8.10 4.33 6.44
CA SER A 146 -8.70 3.01 6.61
C SER A 146 -8.46 2.55 8.04
N PHE A 147 -9.54 2.19 8.74
CA PHE A 147 -9.48 1.73 10.13
C PHE A 147 -10.00 0.30 10.22
N SER A 148 -9.20 -0.58 10.80
CA SER A 148 -9.69 -1.86 11.28
C SER A 148 -10.47 -1.66 12.58
N VAL A 149 -11.72 -2.11 12.60
CA VAL A 149 -12.60 -2.00 13.77
C VAL A 149 -12.58 -3.28 14.58
N TYR A 150 -12.59 -4.42 13.89
CA TYR A 150 -12.59 -5.73 14.52
C TYR A 150 -11.90 -6.75 13.63
N ARG A 151 -11.07 -7.61 14.23
CA ARG A 151 -10.37 -8.70 13.54
C ARG A 151 -10.46 -9.98 14.35
N ASP A 152 -10.65 -11.11 13.68
CA ASP A 152 -10.68 -12.43 14.31
C ASP A 152 -10.19 -13.51 13.35
N ALA A 153 -9.94 -14.69 13.89
CA ALA A 153 -9.54 -15.87 13.12
C ALA A 153 -10.64 -16.28 12.12
N ALA A 154 -10.20 -16.81 10.99
CA ALA A 154 -11.03 -17.28 9.89
C ALA A 154 -10.59 -18.69 9.44
N PRO A 155 -11.39 -19.41 8.62
CA PRO A 155 -10.98 -20.67 8.01
C PRO A 155 -9.66 -20.56 7.23
N PHE A 156 -9.01 -21.71 7.02
CA PHE A 156 -7.74 -21.85 6.28
C PHE A 156 -6.56 -21.14 6.94
N GLN A 157 -6.54 -21.08 8.27
CA GLN A 157 -5.54 -20.35 9.06
C GLN A 157 -5.47 -18.86 8.70
N GLY A 158 -6.56 -18.33 8.20
CA GLY A 158 -6.70 -16.93 7.85
C GLY A 158 -7.27 -16.09 8.98
N GLU A 159 -7.39 -14.81 8.69
CA GLU A 159 -8.06 -13.81 9.52
C GLU A 159 -9.11 -13.06 8.69
N TRP A 160 -10.16 -12.62 9.34
CA TRP A 160 -11.11 -11.69 8.75
C TRP A 160 -11.15 -10.40 9.56
N GLU A 161 -11.53 -9.33 8.90
CA GLU A 161 -11.53 -7.99 9.47
C GLU A 161 -12.76 -7.23 9.00
N LEU A 162 -13.38 -6.51 9.93
CA LEU A 162 -14.36 -5.48 9.62
C LEU A 162 -13.72 -4.12 9.86
N GLY A 163 -13.80 -3.25 8.88
CA GLY A 163 -13.21 -1.93 8.92
C GLY A 163 -14.08 -0.86 8.29
N ILE A 164 -13.64 0.37 8.41
CA ILE A 164 -14.22 1.55 7.75
C ILE A 164 -13.13 2.26 6.94
N GLN A 165 -13.54 2.87 5.84
CA GLN A 165 -12.72 3.74 5.01
C GLN A 165 -13.42 5.06 4.82
N ALA A 166 -12.67 6.16 4.93
CA ALA A 166 -13.18 7.50 4.64
C ALA A 166 -12.09 8.33 3.98
N GLY A 167 -12.48 9.19 3.03
CA GLY A 167 -11.51 10.07 2.37
C GLY A 167 -12.16 11.26 1.67
N VAL A 168 -11.36 12.29 1.52
CA VAL A 168 -11.63 13.47 0.71
C VAL A 168 -10.48 13.65 -0.26
N PHE A 169 -10.79 13.77 -1.54
CA PHE A 169 -9.82 13.96 -2.61
C PHE A 169 -10.13 15.28 -3.30
N GLY A 170 -9.21 16.23 -3.18
CA GLY A 170 -9.37 17.56 -3.76
C GLY A 170 -8.35 17.80 -4.86
N VAL A 171 -8.77 18.48 -5.94
CA VAL A 171 -7.88 18.97 -6.98
C VAL A 171 -8.07 20.48 -7.15
N PHE A 172 -6.96 21.19 -7.28
CA PHE A 172 -6.91 22.66 -7.27
C PHE A 172 -6.11 23.17 -8.47
N ASP A 173 -6.61 24.22 -9.13
CA ASP A 173 -5.90 24.96 -10.19
C ASP A 173 -4.86 25.89 -9.54
N THR A 174 -3.57 25.58 -9.72
CA THR A 174 -2.48 26.38 -9.13
C THR A 174 -2.11 27.60 -9.99
N GLU A 175 -2.67 27.75 -11.17
CA GLU A 175 -2.43 28.90 -12.03
C GLU A 175 -3.34 30.08 -11.73
N LYS A 176 -4.37 29.84 -10.91
CA LYS A 176 -5.27 30.89 -10.43
C LYS A 176 -4.70 31.56 -9.18
N ARG A 177 -5.04 32.86 -9.04
CA ARG A 177 -4.54 33.69 -7.93
C ARG A 177 -4.93 33.14 -6.54
N SER A 178 -6.13 32.55 -6.44
CA SER A 178 -6.69 32.01 -5.18
C SER A 178 -6.46 30.51 -5.01
N ILE A 179 -5.79 29.84 -5.99
CA ILE A 179 -5.66 28.37 -6.02
C ILE A 179 -7.05 27.76 -5.97
N ASP A 180 -7.80 27.93 -7.04
CA ASP A 180 -9.22 27.58 -7.09
C ASP A 180 -9.44 26.09 -6.95
N LEU A 181 -10.34 25.67 -6.06
CA LEU A 181 -10.79 24.30 -5.98
C LEU A 181 -11.52 23.93 -7.27
N ILE A 182 -11.04 22.91 -7.99
CA ILE A 182 -11.69 22.37 -9.19
C ILE A 182 -12.79 21.38 -8.79
N ASN A 183 -12.40 20.34 -8.06
CA ASN A 183 -13.30 19.27 -7.62
C ASN A 183 -12.90 18.73 -6.25
N ALA A 184 -13.89 18.30 -5.48
CA ALA A 184 -13.71 17.54 -4.26
C ALA A 184 -14.61 16.31 -4.24
N ASP A 185 -14.00 15.14 -4.09
CA ASP A 185 -14.69 13.86 -3.94
C ASP A 185 -14.67 13.43 -2.48
N TYR A 186 -15.82 13.07 -1.96
CA TYR A 186 -16.00 12.55 -0.61
C TYR A 186 -16.36 11.07 -0.68
N THR A 187 -15.67 10.24 0.08
CA THR A 187 -15.96 8.81 0.12
C THR A 187 -16.05 8.30 1.55
N PHE A 188 -16.98 7.39 1.77
CA PHE A 188 -17.11 6.65 3.02
C PHE A 188 -17.55 5.22 2.72
N GLY A 189 -16.93 4.22 3.37
CA GLY A 189 -17.26 2.82 3.13
C GLY A 189 -17.08 1.94 4.36
N ILE A 190 -17.81 0.82 4.34
CA ILE A 190 -17.63 -0.30 5.26
C ILE A 190 -16.95 -1.41 4.47
N VAL A 191 -15.94 -2.01 5.05
CA VAL A 191 -15.06 -2.99 4.40
C VAL A 191 -15.02 -4.26 5.24
N ALA A 192 -15.29 -5.40 4.63
CA ALA A 192 -15.03 -6.71 5.22
C ALA A 192 -13.87 -7.36 4.46
N SER A 193 -12.76 -7.59 5.13
CA SER A 193 -11.52 -8.10 4.56
C SER A 193 -11.22 -9.51 5.03
N TYR A 194 -10.46 -10.24 4.25
CA TYR A 194 -9.94 -11.57 4.58
C TYR A 194 -8.51 -11.71 4.09
N ARG A 195 -7.67 -12.39 4.89
CA ARG A 195 -6.31 -12.76 4.49
C ARG A 195 -6.00 -14.17 4.96
N ALA A 196 -5.39 -14.97 4.08
CA ALA A 196 -4.77 -16.25 4.43
C ALA A 196 -3.51 -16.40 3.59
N ASP A 197 -2.36 -16.54 4.27
CA ASP A 197 -1.04 -16.65 3.62
C ASP A 197 -0.82 -15.52 2.60
N ARG A 198 -0.64 -15.87 1.34
CA ARG A 198 -0.39 -14.94 0.22
C ARG A 198 -1.64 -14.34 -0.40
N PHE A 199 -2.81 -14.89 -0.07
CA PHE A 199 -4.08 -14.40 -0.58
C PHE A 199 -4.70 -13.39 0.37
N SER A 200 -5.19 -12.28 -0.17
CA SER A 200 -6.03 -11.35 0.58
C SER A 200 -7.13 -10.77 -0.33
N GLY A 201 -8.19 -10.29 0.27
CA GLY A 201 -9.27 -9.68 -0.47
C GLY A 201 -10.28 -9.01 0.44
N PHE A 202 -11.16 -8.22 -0.15
CA PHE A 202 -12.22 -7.56 0.59
C PHE A 202 -13.49 -7.39 -0.26
N ILE A 203 -14.60 -7.28 0.42
CA ILE A 203 -15.84 -6.71 -0.10
C ILE A 203 -16.08 -5.38 0.59
N ARG A 204 -16.47 -4.36 -0.18
CA ARG A 204 -16.72 -3.02 0.33
C ARG A 204 -18.05 -2.48 -0.17
N ILE A 205 -18.78 -1.81 0.72
CA ILE A 205 -19.91 -0.96 0.37
C ILE A 205 -19.44 0.47 0.59
N ARG A 206 -19.42 1.29 -0.47
CA ARG A 206 -18.89 2.64 -0.47
C ARG A 206 -19.90 3.63 -1.01
N HIS A 207 -20.10 4.72 -0.29
CA HIS A 207 -20.73 5.93 -0.79
C HIS A 207 -19.68 6.87 -1.37
N GLN A 208 -19.97 7.50 -2.49
CA GLN A 208 -19.19 8.61 -3.02
C GLN A 208 -20.10 9.74 -3.46
N SER A 209 -19.71 10.98 -3.10
CA SER A 209 -20.29 12.21 -3.63
C SER A 209 -19.20 13.13 -4.15
N SER A 210 -19.53 13.95 -5.14
CA SER A 210 -18.57 14.82 -5.83
C SER A 210 -19.11 16.23 -6.00
N HIS A 211 -18.25 17.21 -5.75
CA HIS A 211 -18.61 18.63 -5.78
C HIS A 211 -17.57 19.45 -6.53
N LEU A 212 -18.02 20.32 -7.45
CA LEU A 212 -17.16 21.33 -8.08
C LEU A 212 -16.99 22.54 -7.17
N GLY A 213 -15.83 23.18 -7.25
CA GLY A 213 -15.57 24.44 -6.56
C GLY A 213 -16.37 25.60 -7.14
N ASP A 214 -16.79 26.53 -6.29
CA ASP A 214 -17.60 27.69 -6.71
C ASP A 214 -16.81 28.62 -7.62
N GLU A 215 -15.55 28.91 -7.32
CA GLU A 215 -14.67 29.73 -8.16
C GLU A 215 -14.42 29.07 -9.51
N PHE A 216 -14.24 27.75 -9.52
CA PHE A 216 -14.10 27.00 -10.79
C PHE A 216 -15.34 27.14 -11.66
N LEU A 217 -16.53 27.02 -11.11
CA LEU A 217 -17.79 27.19 -11.84
C LEU A 217 -17.98 28.62 -12.36
N LEU A 218 -17.64 29.61 -11.54
CA LEU A 218 -17.70 31.03 -11.96
C LEU A 218 -16.75 31.35 -13.13
N ASN A 219 -15.56 30.74 -13.12
CA ASN A 219 -14.54 30.91 -14.14
C ASN A 219 -14.80 30.04 -15.38
N ASN A 220 -15.65 29.03 -15.31
CA ASN A 220 -15.95 28.06 -16.38
C ASN A 220 -17.47 27.91 -16.60
N PRO A 221 -18.20 28.93 -17.05
CA PRO A 221 -19.66 28.92 -17.14
C PRO A 221 -20.21 27.86 -18.11
N GLN A 222 -19.36 27.30 -18.99
CA GLN A 222 -19.69 26.19 -19.88
C GLN A 222 -19.76 24.83 -19.19
N VAL A 223 -19.21 24.70 -17.96
CA VAL A 223 -19.24 23.46 -17.19
C VAL A 223 -20.61 23.30 -16.57
N VAL A 224 -21.29 22.24 -16.91
CA VAL A 224 -22.60 21.93 -16.34
C VAL A 224 -22.37 21.03 -15.12
N ARG A 225 -22.73 21.55 -13.94
CA ARG A 225 -22.73 20.77 -12.70
C ARG A 225 -23.75 19.65 -12.79
N ILE A 226 -23.32 18.44 -12.45
CA ILE A 226 -24.21 17.29 -12.23
C ILE A 226 -24.25 16.96 -10.74
N ASN A 227 -25.34 16.39 -10.28
CA ASN A 227 -25.38 15.81 -8.92
C ASN A 227 -24.79 14.40 -9.01
N LEU A 228 -23.49 14.26 -8.76
CA LEU A 228 -22.84 12.95 -8.79
C LEU A 228 -22.77 12.38 -7.38
N SER A 229 -23.61 11.37 -7.14
CA SER A 229 -23.64 10.65 -5.87
C SER A 229 -24.03 9.20 -6.13
N TYR A 230 -23.31 8.25 -5.52
CA TYR A 230 -23.63 6.84 -5.71
C TYR A 230 -23.13 5.96 -4.55
N GLU A 231 -23.79 4.81 -4.42
CA GLU A 231 -23.34 3.70 -3.58
C GLU A 231 -22.87 2.55 -4.47
N GLU A 232 -21.66 2.08 -4.22
CA GLU A 232 -21.00 1.00 -4.94
C GLU A 232 -20.72 -0.17 -4.00
N ILE A 233 -20.92 -1.39 -4.51
CA ILE A 233 -20.41 -2.61 -3.89
C ILE A 233 -19.27 -3.10 -4.77
N ASP A 234 -18.10 -3.33 -4.21
CA ASP A 234 -16.95 -3.87 -4.92
C ASP A 234 -16.32 -5.05 -4.17
N LEU A 235 -15.80 -6.00 -4.96
CA LEU A 235 -15.02 -7.15 -4.53
C LEU A 235 -13.63 -7.03 -5.14
N LYS A 236 -12.61 -7.00 -4.31
CA LYS A 236 -11.21 -6.95 -4.73
C LYS A 236 -10.43 -8.10 -4.10
N MET A 237 -9.49 -8.63 -4.85
CA MET A 237 -8.60 -9.71 -4.42
C MET A 237 -7.17 -9.34 -4.76
N SER A 238 -6.22 -9.79 -3.94
CA SER A 238 -4.80 -9.67 -4.22
C SER A 238 -4.05 -10.94 -3.86
N TYR A 239 -2.92 -11.14 -4.52
CA TYR A 239 -2.06 -12.28 -4.30
C TYR A 239 -0.59 -11.85 -4.30
N ASP A 240 0.12 -12.19 -3.23
CA ASP A 240 1.55 -11.96 -3.10
C ASP A 240 2.30 -13.05 -3.86
N LEU A 241 2.67 -12.80 -5.12
CA LEU A 241 3.45 -13.73 -5.95
C LEU A 241 4.81 -14.02 -5.31
N THR A 242 5.42 -12.99 -4.74
CA THR A 242 6.65 -13.05 -3.96
C THR A 242 6.56 -12.04 -2.81
N THR A 243 7.56 -11.96 -1.95
CA THR A 243 7.65 -10.94 -0.89
C THR A 243 7.82 -9.51 -1.42
N TRP A 244 8.09 -9.34 -2.71
CA TRP A 244 8.36 -8.06 -3.36
C TRP A 244 7.42 -7.75 -4.55
N LEU A 245 6.57 -8.71 -4.95
CA LEU A 245 5.65 -8.58 -6.08
C LEU A 245 4.25 -9.02 -5.67
N ARG A 246 3.30 -8.10 -5.71
CA ARG A 246 1.88 -8.32 -5.51
C ARG A 246 1.09 -7.99 -6.79
N VAL A 247 0.07 -8.79 -7.08
CA VAL A 247 -0.92 -8.51 -8.12
C VAL A 247 -2.30 -8.45 -7.48
N TYR A 248 -3.18 -7.63 -8.04
CA TYR A 248 -4.55 -7.52 -7.57
C TYR A 248 -5.53 -7.28 -8.70
N GLY A 249 -6.79 -7.52 -8.43
CA GLY A 249 -7.88 -7.23 -9.34
C GLY A 249 -9.24 -7.35 -8.69
N GLY A 250 -10.25 -6.86 -9.38
CA GLY A 250 -11.60 -6.96 -8.89
C GLY A 250 -12.63 -6.27 -9.76
N VAL A 251 -13.86 -6.38 -9.29
CA VAL A 251 -15.06 -5.86 -9.96
C VAL A 251 -15.91 -5.08 -8.97
N GLY A 252 -16.74 -4.19 -9.47
CA GLY A 252 -17.69 -3.45 -8.67
C GLY A 252 -18.98 -3.15 -9.45
N THR A 253 -20.02 -2.81 -8.73
CA THR A 253 -21.28 -2.36 -9.29
C THR A 253 -21.92 -1.28 -8.43
N ILE A 254 -22.39 -0.22 -9.09
CA ILE A 254 -23.14 0.84 -8.44
C ILE A 254 -24.59 0.37 -8.23
N VAL A 255 -25.02 0.31 -6.98
CA VAL A 255 -26.36 -0.16 -6.60
C VAL A 255 -27.37 0.98 -6.57
N ARG A 256 -26.98 2.16 -6.10
CA ARG A 256 -27.76 3.39 -6.13
C ARG A 256 -26.94 4.50 -6.77
N LYS A 257 -27.58 5.38 -7.55
CA LYS A 257 -26.85 6.38 -8.32
C LYS A 257 -27.72 7.60 -8.66
N ASP A 258 -27.06 8.73 -8.66
CA ASP A 258 -27.52 9.99 -9.23
C ASP A 258 -26.34 10.57 -10.04
N PRO A 259 -26.50 10.85 -11.34
CA PRO A 259 -27.70 10.70 -12.15
C PRO A 259 -28.06 9.23 -12.49
N SER A 260 -29.32 8.98 -12.76
CA SER A 260 -29.82 7.63 -13.07
C SER A 260 -29.21 6.99 -14.31
N THR A 261 -28.66 7.81 -15.21
CA THR A 261 -27.99 7.39 -16.45
C THR A 261 -26.56 6.88 -16.24
N LEU A 262 -25.97 7.02 -15.05
CA LEU A 262 -24.61 6.60 -14.76
C LEU A 262 -24.42 5.10 -15.01
N GLY A 263 -23.41 4.68 -15.77
CA GLY A 263 -23.00 3.28 -15.94
C GLY A 263 -22.61 2.66 -14.59
N ARG A 264 -22.96 1.38 -14.37
CA ARG A 264 -22.86 0.75 -13.05
C ARG A 264 -21.57 0.00 -12.81
N GLU A 265 -21.09 -0.72 -13.82
CA GLU A 265 -20.07 -1.74 -13.67
C GLU A 265 -18.68 -1.09 -13.67
N THR A 266 -17.80 -1.64 -12.85
CA THR A 266 -16.40 -1.24 -12.75
C THR A 266 -15.49 -2.47 -12.72
N THR A 267 -14.29 -2.35 -13.30
CA THR A 267 -13.23 -3.33 -13.14
C THR A 267 -11.92 -2.64 -12.78
N GLN A 268 -11.08 -3.34 -12.04
CA GLN A 268 -9.78 -2.84 -11.62
C GLN A 268 -8.76 -3.98 -11.63
N GLY A 269 -7.52 -3.67 -11.96
CA GLY A 269 -6.40 -4.58 -11.82
C GLY A 269 -5.10 -3.83 -11.72
N GLY A 270 -4.15 -4.39 -11.01
CA GLY A 270 -2.88 -3.70 -10.80
C GLY A 270 -1.76 -4.61 -10.34
N VAL A 271 -0.57 -4.03 -10.29
CA VAL A 271 0.66 -4.69 -9.85
C VAL A 271 1.47 -3.75 -8.97
N GLU A 272 2.08 -4.30 -7.94
CA GLU A 272 2.93 -3.58 -7.00
C GLU A 272 4.25 -4.25 -6.80
N LEU A 273 5.30 -3.46 -6.82
CA LEU A 273 6.68 -3.85 -6.63
C LEU A 273 7.25 -3.09 -5.43
N LYS A 274 7.72 -3.82 -4.42
CA LYS A 274 8.47 -3.28 -3.29
C LYS A 274 9.86 -3.93 -3.30
N SER A 275 10.91 -3.20 -3.64
CA SER A 275 12.27 -3.76 -3.76
C SER A 275 12.63 -4.60 -2.51
N PRO A 276 13.17 -5.81 -2.68
CA PRO A 276 13.70 -6.58 -1.57
C PRO A 276 14.97 -5.95 -0.97
N TRP A 277 15.65 -5.08 -1.76
CA TRP A 277 16.86 -4.40 -1.32
C TRP A 277 16.52 -3.05 -0.67
N LEU A 278 17.21 -2.77 0.42
CA LEU A 278 17.18 -1.50 1.13
C LEU A 278 18.46 -0.73 0.87
N PHE A 279 18.36 0.57 0.73
CA PHE A 279 19.47 1.48 0.47
C PHE A 279 19.67 2.43 1.65
N PHE A 280 20.81 3.14 1.66
CA PHE A 280 21.16 4.14 2.67
C PHE A 280 21.09 3.59 4.10
N GLY A 281 21.73 2.43 4.34
CA GLY A 281 21.74 1.80 5.66
C GLY A 281 20.37 1.28 6.10
N GLY A 282 19.59 0.73 5.18
CA GLY A 282 18.29 0.15 5.49
C GLY A 282 17.12 1.15 5.59
N LYS A 283 17.34 2.41 5.22
CA LYS A 283 16.36 3.49 5.43
C LYS A 283 15.42 3.74 4.27
N VAL A 284 15.79 3.32 3.06
CA VAL A 284 15.07 3.66 1.83
C VAL A 284 14.82 2.41 1.00
N ARG A 285 13.60 2.24 0.54
CA ARG A 285 13.14 1.15 -0.32
C ARG A 285 12.59 1.70 -1.63
N PRO A 286 13.11 1.33 -2.81
CA PRO A 286 12.46 1.60 -4.08
C PRO A 286 11.13 0.88 -4.19
N VAL A 287 10.13 1.57 -4.75
CA VAL A 287 8.79 1.05 -4.96
C VAL A 287 8.27 1.46 -6.34
N ALA A 288 7.40 0.64 -6.94
CA ALA A 288 6.70 0.96 -8.18
C ALA A 288 5.33 0.28 -8.20
N TYR A 289 4.31 0.98 -8.66
CA TYR A 289 2.92 0.58 -8.65
C TYR A 289 2.25 0.92 -9.96
N ALA A 290 1.35 0.08 -10.42
CA ALA A 290 0.50 0.37 -11.56
C ALA A 290 -0.93 -0.10 -11.28
N ASP A 291 -1.90 0.73 -11.59
CA ASP A 291 -3.34 0.48 -11.46
C ASP A 291 -4.06 0.80 -12.77
N PHE A 292 -4.97 -0.05 -13.14
CA PHE A 292 -5.80 0.06 -14.34
C PHE A 292 -7.26 -0.09 -13.96
N GLN A 293 -8.06 0.91 -14.26
CA GLN A 293 -9.49 0.91 -13.96
C GLN A 293 -10.31 1.15 -15.21
N THR A 294 -11.42 0.45 -15.34
CA THR A 294 -12.42 0.72 -16.37
C THR A 294 -13.81 0.82 -15.76
N HIS A 295 -14.63 1.69 -16.30
CA HIS A 295 -15.97 1.94 -15.80
C HIS A 295 -16.98 1.98 -16.96
N ALA A 296 -18.14 1.39 -16.79
CA ALA A 296 -19.23 1.50 -17.78
C ALA A 296 -19.64 2.96 -18.03
N ARG A 297 -19.54 3.82 -16.98
CA ARG A 297 -19.81 5.28 -17.10
C ARG A 297 -18.86 6.03 -18.03
N THR A 298 -17.69 5.48 -18.32
CA THR A 298 -16.69 6.04 -19.24
C THR A 298 -16.53 5.20 -20.51
N HIS A 299 -17.60 4.45 -20.88
CA HIS A 299 -17.59 3.53 -22.03
C HIS A 299 -16.42 2.56 -22.02
N TRP A 300 -16.06 2.05 -20.85
CA TRP A 300 -14.97 1.11 -20.62
C TRP A 300 -13.58 1.63 -21.04
N THR A 301 -13.44 2.95 -21.18
CA THR A 301 -12.13 3.55 -21.42
C THR A 301 -11.24 3.32 -20.19
N THR A 302 -10.04 2.83 -20.43
CA THR A 302 -9.10 2.52 -19.34
C THR A 302 -8.45 3.80 -18.82
N GLY A 303 -8.57 4.03 -17.51
CA GLY A 303 -7.71 4.90 -16.74
C GLY A 303 -6.50 4.11 -16.25
N GLN A 304 -5.30 4.66 -16.41
CA GLN A 304 -4.06 4.05 -16.01
C GLN A 304 -3.27 4.99 -15.11
N SER A 305 -2.95 4.52 -13.91
CA SER A 305 -2.13 5.22 -12.93
C SER A 305 -0.83 4.46 -12.72
N ILE A 306 0.30 5.13 -12.84
CA ILE A 306 1.63 4.55 -12.62
C ILE A 306 2.36 5.44 -11.64
N MET A 307 2.88 4.84 -10.56
CA MET A 307 3.65 5.53 -9.54
C MET A 307 4.96 4.80 -9.30
N ALA A 308 6.05 5.52 -9.15
CA ALA A 308 7.35 4.93 -8.81
C ALA A 308 8.20 5.91 -8.01
N GLY A 309 8.93 5.41 -7.03
CA GLY A 309 9.76 6.26 -6.19
C GLY A 309 10.35 5.54 -4.99
N LEU A 310 10.37 6.23 -3.86
CA LEU A 310 11.08 5.82 -2.67
C LEU A 310 10.15 5.78 -1.45
N GLN A 311 10.16 4.67 -0.73
CA GLN A 311 9.56 4.52 0.59
C GLN A 311 10.64 4.70 1.66
N PHE A 312 10.35 5.50 2.67
CA PHE A 312 11.25 5.75 3.79
C PHE A 312 10.86 4.87 4.98
N GLU A 313 11.69 3.88 5.30
CA GLU A 313 11.42 2.91 6.35
C GLU A 313 11.41 3.52 7.76
N ASN A 314 12.14 4.62 7.96
CA ASN A 314 12.30 5.30 9.25
C ASN A 314 11.41 6.54 9.40
N ALA A 315 10.84 7.08 8.31
CA ALA A 315 9.95 8.22 8.37
C ALA A 315 8.51 7.71 8.46
N ARG A 316 7.97 7.74 9.67
CA ARG A 316 6.63 7.21 9.98
C ARG A 316 5.81 8.20 10.77
N ILE A 317 4.50 8.17 10.54
CA ILE A 317 3.51 8.80 11.39
C ILE A 317 2.56 7.68 11.85
N GLY A 318 2.71 7.23 13.09
CA GLY A 318 2.11 5.98 13.56
C GLY A 318 2.67 4.79 12.77
N ASP A 319 1.78 3.97 12.20
CA ASP A 319 2.16 2.82 11.38
C ASP A 319 2.35 3.16 9.89
N ARG A 320 2.12 4.43 9.49
CA ARG A 320 2.21 4.89 8.09
C ARG A 320 3.62 5.30 7.75
N LYS A 321 4.08 4.82 6.60
CA LYS A 321 5.40 5.15 6.04
C LYS A 321 5.30 6.27 5.01
N LEU A 322 6.28 7.14 5.03
CA LEU A 322 6.44 8.20 4.04
C LEU A 322 6.91 7.60 2.72
N GLN A 323 6.26 8.00 1.62
CA GLN A 323 6.70 7.73 0.26
C GLN A 323 6.79 9.06 -0.52
N VAL A 324 7.81 9.15 -1.38
CA VAL A 324 7.95 10.20 -2.40
C VAL A 324 7.92 9.52 -3.75
N LEU A 325 6.89 9.83 -4.54
CA LEU A 325 6.58 9.15 -5.79
C LEU A 325 6.54 10.11 -6.97
N GLY A 326 7.16 9.71 -8.07
CA GLY A 326 6.81 10.23 -9.39
C GLY A 326 5.53 9.56 -9.85
N GLU A 327 4.63 10.31 -10.47
CA GLU A 327 3.29 9.91 -10.82
C GLU A 327 3.01 10.15 -12.30
N TYR A 328 2.29 9.25 -12.93
CA TYR A 328 1.74 9.38 -14.27
C TYR A 328 0.31 8.87 -14.29
N TYR A 329 -0.56 9.61 -14.94
CA TYR A 329 -1.92 9.19 -15.22
C TYR A 329 -2.31 9.49 -16.65
N SER A 330 -3.10 8.60 -17.27
CA SER A 330 -3.77 8.85 -18.54
C SER A 330 -5.10 8.10 -18.59
N GLY A 331 -6.17 8.79 -18.91
CA GLY A 331 -7.51 8.18 -19.03
C GLY A 331 -8.64 9.17 -18.81
N PRO A 332 -9.87 8.67 -18.55
CA PRO A 332 -10.96 9.48 -18.05
C PRO A 332 -10.58 10.13 -16.72
N SER A 333 -10.97 11.38 -16.49
CA SER A 333 -10.66 12.05 -15.23
C SER A 333 -11.09 11.22 -14.04
N PRO A 334 -10.20 11.01 -13.05
CA PRO A 334 -10.55 10.35 -11.82
C PRO A 334 -11.47 11.22 -10.93
N ASP A 335 -11.55 12.53 -11.21
CA ASP A 335 -12.34 13.50 -10.45
C ASP A 335 -13.82 13.35 -10.80
N GLY A 336 -14.64 13.11 -9.79
CA GLY A 336 -15.99 12.59 -9.95
C GLY A 336 -16.86 13.32 -10.96
N GLN A 337 -17.09 14.62 -10.82
CA GLN A 337 -17.94 15.33 -11.78
C GLN A 337 -17.31 15.57 -13.17
N LEU A 338 -16.00 15.35 -13.28
CA LEU A 338 -15.24 15.53 -14.52
C LEU A 338 -14.95 14.22 -15.25
N PHE A 339 -15.57 13.12 -14.84
CA PHE A 339 -15.30 11.75 -15.32
C PHE A 339 -15.42 11.57 -16.84
N THR A 340 -16.14 12.44 -17.53
CA THR A 340 -16.28 12.42 -19.01
C THR A 340 -15.11 13.06 -19.73
N GLN A 341 -14.27 13.83 -19.03
CA GLN A 341 -13.10 14.45 -19.60
C GLN A 341 -11.95 13.46 -19.67
N ARG A 342 -11.13 13.54 -20.70
CA ARG A 342 -9.88 12.81 -20.78
C ARG A 342 -8.76 13.68 -20.27
N VAL A 343 -7.97 13.15 -19.34
CA VAL A 343 -6.82 13.83 -18.78
C VAL A 343 -5.56 12.97 -18.89
N GLU A 344 -4.44 13.66 -19.03
CA GLU A 344 -3.12 13.04 -18.95
C GLU A 344 -2.19 14.00 -18.22
N TRP A 345 -1.49 13.50 -17.21
CA TRP A 345 -0.54 14.30 -16.44
C TRP A 345 0.64 13.48 -15.96
N ILE A 346 1.72 14.20 -15.68
CA ILE A 346 2.87 13.72 -14.92
C ILE A 346 3.01 14.56 -13.66
N GLY A 347 3.51 13.99 -12.60
CA GLY A 347 3.63 14.71 -11.34
C GLY A 347 4.58 14.08 -10.36
N MET A 348 4.60 14.65 -9.18
CA MET A 348 5.33 14.17 -8.04
C MET A 348 4.49 14.36 -6.77
N GLY A 349 4.46 13.35 -5.92
CA GLY A 349 3.67 13.37 -4.69
C GLY A 349 4.44 12.90 -3.47
N ILE A 350 3.93 13.31 -2.33
CA ILE A 350 4.32 12.86 -1.00
C ILE A 350 3.12 12.15 -0.39
N HIS A 351 3.30 10.92 0.02
CA HIS A 351 2.23 10.07 0.52
C HIS A 351 2.60 9.40 1.83
N LEU A 352 1.60 9.20 2.70
CA LEU A 352 1.70 8.42 3.92
C LEU A 352 0.77 7.21 3.79
N TRP A 353 1.37 6.02 3.72
CA TRP A 353 0.69 4.74 3.56
C TRP A 353 0.95 3.81 4.74
N PHE A 354 -0.02 2.93 5.04
CA PHE A 354 0.19 1.81 5.96
C PHE A 354 1.32 0.88 5.52
#